data_ff03d4a558b7bfcda4002d62147740c6
#
_entry.id   ff03d4a558b7bfcda4002d62147740c6
#
_cell.length_a   1.000
_cell.length_b   1.000
_cell.length_c   1.000
_cell.angle_alpha   90.00
_cell.angle_beta   90.00
_cell.angle_gamma   90.00
#
_symmetry.space_group_name_H-M   'P 1'
#
loop_
_entity.id
_entity.type
_entity.pdbx_description
1 polymer ?
#
loop_
_entity_poly.entity_id
_entity_poly.type
_entity_poly.pdbx_seq_one_letter_code
_entity_poly.pdbx_strand_id
1 'polypeptide(L)'
;MNGINDKSMNNEALIERIVLNRKKALKQKGKKSTEGLEKPVAFWIKRDRLLNEIGKEFTIILRTRGCDWALGKTGGCSMCGYIQDSYKDTVPPENILSQFNFALESKRHEIEHDNNNYILKIFNSGSFFDEREIDKNLRTSLYNIIADIPKIKEVVVESRIEYIDRKKLEEMKTHLKDKYIEIGIGLETVNDYIRNNYINKGISFKEFQEAFELCKEYEVGVKAYLLFKPPFLNETGAIEDCTNSIRTLINMGINSISINPINIQRGSLVEYLWFQKRYRPPWYYSLFTCLKNAVKQEDLENVRILCDPSGAGTKRGIHNCLKKDCNGHMKNILENFVLNQDVRELYNDEFNCSCKLKYKLKNAYL
;
A
#
# COMPACT_ATOMS: atom_id res chain seq x y z
N MET A 1 -16.50 -16.69 -35.52
CA MET A 1 -15.13 -17.04 -35.05
C MET A 1 -14.21 -15.92 -35.43
N ASN A 2 -13.85 -14.99 -34.54
CA ASN A 2 -12.75 -13.99 -34.64
C ASN A 2 -12.85 -13.00 -33.46
N GLY A 3 -12.90 -13.50 -32.22
CA GLY A 3 -13.02 -12.67 -31.03
C GLY A 3 -11.88 -12.83 -30.00
N ILE A 4 -10.80 -13.53 -30.34
CA ILE A 4 -9.76 -13.92 -29.35
C ILE A 4 -8.46 -13.11 -29.50
N ASN A 5 -8.22 -12.42 -30.62
CA ASN A 5 -6.92 -11.76 -30.86
C ASN A 5 -6.82 -10.30 -30.39
N ASP A 6 -7.93 -9.63 -30.05
CA ASP A 6 -7.89 -8.21 -29.71
C ASP A 6 -7.47 -7.93 -28.25
N LYS A 7 -7.69 -8.89 -27.33
CA LYS A 7 -7.36 -8.73 -25.91
C LYS A 7 -5.85 -8.89 -25.59
N SER A 8 -5.13 -9.70 -26.37
CA SER A 8 -3.68 -9.92 -26.20
C SER A 8 -2.86 -8.73 -26.70
N MET A 9 -3.22 -8.13 -27.81
CA MET A 9 -2.49 -6.98 -28.39
C MET A 9 -2.53 -5.74 -27.50
N ASN A 10 -3.64 -5.47 -26.82
CA ASN A 10 -3.75 -4.31 -25.92
C ASN A 10 -2.86 -4.44 -24.67
N ASN A 11 -2.64 -5.64 -24.16
CA ASN A 11 -1.80 -5.87 -22.98
C ASN A 11 -0.31 -5.82 -23.31
N GLU A 12 0.13 -6.26 -24.48
CA GLU A 12 1.53 -6.16 -24.92
C GLU A 12 2.00 -4.71 -25.00
N ALA A 13 1.24 -3.83 -25.65
CA ALA A 13 1.57 -2.41 -25.75
C ALA A 13 1.65 -1.72 -24.37
N LEU A 14 0.81 -2.11 -23.41
CA LEU A 14 0.88 -1.62 -22.03
C LEU A 14 2.18 -2.06 -21.36
N ILE A 15 2.50 -3.36 -21.44
CA ILE A 15 3.71 -3.94 -20.86
C ILE A 15 4.96 -3.32 -21.46
N GLU A 16 5.03 -3.18 -22.78
CA GLU A 16 6.15 -2.53 -23.47
C GLU A 16 6.36 -1.10 -22.95
N ARG A 17 5.28 -0.34 -22.76
CA ARG A 17 5.37 1.03 -22.24
C ARG A 17 5.84 1.05 -20.78
N ILE A 18 5.35 0.15 -19.94
CA ILE A 18 5.80 0.00 -18.54
C ILE A 18 7.30 -0.30 -18.51
N VAL A 19 7.74 -1.30 -19.27
CA VAL A 19 9.15 -1.72 -19.36
C VAL A 19 10.03 -0.58 -19.83
N LEU A 20 9.62 0.15 -20.87
CA LEU A 20 10.37 1.28 -21.41
C LEU A 20 10.56 2.39 -20.36
N ASN A 21 9.47 2.78 -19.67
CA ASN A 21 9.53 3.81 -18.64
C ASN A 21 10.39 3.35 -17.46
N ARG A 22 10.29 2.09 -17.06
CA ARG A 22 11.08 1.48 -16.00
C ARG A 22 12.57 1.51 -16.34
N LYS A 23 12.94 1.03 -17.51
CA LYS A 23 14.35 1.04 -17.98
C LYS A 23 14.94 2.45 -18.02
N LYS A 24 14.19 3.44 -18.50
CA LYS A 24 14.62 4.86 -18.51
C LYS A 24 14.87 5.37 -17.08
N ALA A 25 13.93 5.15 -16.18
CA ALA A 25 14.03 5.61 -14.80
C ALA A 25 15.21 4.96 -14.05
N LEU A 26 15.44 3.66 -14.27
CA LEU A 26 16.53 2.93 -13.64
C LEU A 26 17.91 3.37 -14.17
N LYS A 27 18.02 3.71 -15.47
CA LYS A 27 19.26 4.23 -16.06
C LYS A 27 19.64 5.62 -15.51
N GLN A 28 18.67 6.49 -15.29
CA GLN A 28 18.90 7.85 -14.79
C GLN A 28 19.45 7.89 -13.36
N LYS A 29 19.32 6.85 -12.58
CA LYS A 29 19.73 6.81 -11.17
C LYS A 29 21.20 6.44 -10.95
N GLY A 30 21.91 5.95 -12.00
CA GLY A 30 23.30 5.52 -11.90
C GLY A 30 23.48 4.21 -11.07
N LYS A 31 24.72 3.80 -10.86
CA LYS A 31 25.05 2.74 -9.88
C LYS A 31 24.90 3.33 -8.49
N LYS A 32 24.11 2.70 -7.63
CA LYS A 32 24.05 3.05 -6.20
C LYS A 32 25.38 2.70 -5.55
N SER A 33 25.92 3.59 -4.74
CA SER A 33 27.02 3.30 -3.82
C SER A 33 26.63 2.17 -2.88
N THR A 34 27.57 1.31 -2.51
CA THR A 34 27.42 0.35 -1.40
C THR A 34 27.44 1.04 -0.03
N GLU A 35 27.85 2.31 0.01
CA GLU A 35 27.82 3.12 1.23
C GLU A 35 26.38 3.30 1.74
N GLY A 36 26.20 3.11 3.05
CA GLY A 36 24.92 3.31 3.72
C GLY A 36 23.92 2.17 3.54
N LEU A 37 24.35 0.98 3.12
CA LEU A 37 23.48 -0.20 3.06
C LEU A 37 23.02 -0.67 4.45
N GLU A 38 23.70 -0.29 5.49
CA GLU A 38 23.36 -0.52 6.89
C GLU A 38 22.25 0.41 7.42
N LYS A 39 21.79 1.39 6.63
CA LYS A 39 20.71 2.30 7.00
C LYS A 39 19.45 2.05 6.17
N PRO A 40 18.26 2.05 6.81
CA PRO A 40 16.99 1.87 6.08
C PRO A 40 16.74 3.03 5.10
N VAL A 41 15.79 2.85 4.19
CA VAL A 41 15.34 3.91 3.28
C VAL A 41 14.71 5.05 4.08
N ALA A 42 13.85 4.70 5.03
CA ALA A 42 13.19 5.63 5.95
C ALA A 42 12.64 4.87 7.16
N PHE A 43 12.42 5.59 8.26
CA PHE A 43 11.67 5.11 9.42
C PHE A 43 11.05 6.28 10.17
N TRP A 44 9.90 6.05 10.83
CA TRP A 44 9.19 7.07 11.59
C TRP A 44 8.25 6.48 12.62
N ILE A 45 7.82 7.31 13.57
CA ILE A 45 6.70 7.05 14.48
C ILE A 45 5.63 8.12 14.24
N LYS A 46 4.36 7.73 14.17
CA LYS A 46 3.19 8.62 14.18
C LYS A 46 1.98 7.93 14.76
N ARG A 47 0.91 8.69 15.06
CA ARG A 47 -0.37 8.12 15.48
C ARG A 47 -0.94 7.21 14.40
N ASP A 48 -1.54 6.11 14.82
CA ASP A 48 -2.22 5.17 13.92
C ASP A 48 -3.36 4.44 14.63
N ARG A 49 -4.24 3.83 13.86
CA ARG A 49 -5.29 2.96 14.35
C ARG A 49 -4.75 1.53 14.45
N LEU A 50 -4.62 1.03 15.65
CA LEU A 50 -4.41 -0.38 15.95
C LEU A 50 -5.75 -1.12 15.85
N LEU A 51 -5.76 -2.44 16.02
CA LEU A 51 -6.96 -3.25 15.85
C LEU A 51 -8.13 -2.74 16.71
N ASN A 52 -7.87 -2.47 17.99
CA ASN A 52 -8.92 -2.12 18.97
C ASN A 52 -8.72 -0.73 19.61
N GLU A 53 -7.65 -0.03 19.32
CA GLU A 53 -7.34 1.25 19.97
C GLU A 53 -6.62 2.23 19.02
N ILE A 54 -6.54 3.49 19.45
CA ILE A 54 -5.64 4.46 18.84
C ILE A 54 -4.29 4.32 19.55
N GLY A 55 -3.27 4.02 18.77
CA GLY A 55 -1.89 3.93 19.26
C GLY A 55 -0.94 4.63 18.30
N LYS A 56 0.25 4.05 18.12
CA LYS A 56 1.25 4.58 17.20
C LYS A 56 1.75 3.50 16.25
N GLU A 57 2.05 3.88 15.02
CA GLU A 57 2.87 3.05 14.13
C GLU A 57 4.35 3.36 14.33
N PHE A 58 5.17 2.33 14.31
CA PHE A 58 6.58 2.40 14.03
C PHE A 58 6.83 1.74 12.69
N THR A 59 7.12 2.54 11.68
CA THR A 59 7.32 2.06 10.31
C THR A 59 8.80 2.09 9.96
N ILE A 60 9.28 0.99 9.36
CA ILE A 60 10.64 0.84 8.85
C ILE A 60 10.57 0.41 7.39
N ILE A 61 11.21 1.16 6.50
CA ILE A 61 11.35 0.79 5.09
C ILE A 61 12.77 0.28 4.86
N LEU A 62 12.90 -1.04 4.75
CA LEU A 62 14.18 -1.71 4.51
C LEU A 62 14.62 -1.53 3.06
N ARG A 63 15.92 -1.35 2.87
CA ARG A 63 16.57 -1.34 1.57
C ARG A 63 16.98 -2.76 1.21
N THR A 64 16.23 -3.38 0.33
CA THR A 64 16.49 -4.74 -0.17
C THR A 64 16.80 -4.71 -1.67
N ARG A 65 16.92 -5.89 -2.27
CA ARG A 65 17.02 -6.07 -3.72
C ARG A 65 15.86 -5.43 -4.47
N GLY A 66 14.67 -5.51 -3.91
CA GLY A 66 13.42 -4.99 -4.47
C GLY A 66 12.63 -6.02 -5.26
N CYS A 67 11.42 -5.61 -5.63
CA CYS A 67 10.37 -6.44 -6.19
C CYS A 67 10.80 -7.19 -7.46
N ASP A 68 10.75 -8.51 -7.44
CA ASP A 68 11.09 -9.35 -8.59
C ASP A 68 10.13 -9.13 -9.77
N TRP A 69 8.85 -8.87 -9.50
CA TRP A 69 7.88 -8.51 -10.53
C TRP A 69 8.26 -7.23 -11.29
N ALA A 70 8.82 -6.23 -10.57
CA ALA A 70 9.29 -4.98 -11.17
C ALA A 70 10.64 -5.11 -11.89
N LEU A 71 11.49 -6.05 -11.47
CA LEU A 71 12.78 -6.36 -12.11
C LEU A 71 12.61 -7.34 -13.28
N GLY A 72 11.50 -8.05 -13.35
CA GLY A 72 11.20 -9.05 -14.37
C GLY A 72 10.82 -8.47 -15.73
N LYS A 73 10.43 -9.37 -16.66
CA LYS A 73 10.14 -9.05 -18.06
C LYS A 73 8.96 -8.07 -18.24
N THR A 74 8.00 -8.06 -17.32
CA THR A 74 6.80 -7.20 -17.38
C THR A 74 7.03 -5.78 -16.86
N GLY A 75 8.17 -5.52 -16.20
CA GLY A 75 8.51 -4.21 -15.63
C GLY A 75 7.69 -3.81 -14.40
N GLY A 76 6.86 -4.70 -13.86
CA GLY A 76 6.07 -4.48 -12.65
C GLY A 76 4.75 -3.75 -12.85
N CYS A 77 4.15 -3.31 -11.74
CA CYS A 77 2.87 -2.60 -11.77
C CYS A 77 2.99 -1.22 -12.42
N SER A 78 1.96 -0.81 -13.18
CA SER A 78 1.93 0.42 -13.97
C SER A 78 2.08 1.71 -13.15
N MET A 79 1.65 1.69 -11.89
CA MET A 79 1.70 2.84 -10.99
C MET A 79 2.92 2.85 -10.06
N CYS A 80 3.59 1.70 -9.88
CA CYS A 80 4.63 1.55 -8.86
C CYS A 80 5.95 2.17 -9.28
N GLY A 81 6.58 2.95 -8.40
CA GLY A 81 7.91 3.53 -8.55
C GLY A 81 8.92 3.09 -7.47
N TYR A 82 8.49 2.33 -6.48
CA TYR A 82 9.29 1.97 -5.29
C TYR A 82 10.56 1.19 -5.61
N ILE A 83 10.60 0.45 -6.73
CA ILE A 83 11.82 -0.21 -7.19
C ILE A 83 13.01 0.76 -7.33
N GLN A 84 12.77 2.05 -7.44
CA GLN A 84 13.83 3.04 -7.49
C GLN A 84 14.51 3.26 -6.13
N ASP A 85 13.84 2.91 -5.03
CA ASP A 85 14.38 3.01 -3.67
C ASP A 85 15.14 1.75 -3.26
N SER A 86 14.95 0.63 -3.99
CA SER A 86 15.68 -0.62 -3.79
C SER A 86 17.14 -0.52 -4.26
N TYR A 87 17.96 -1.48 -3.82
CA TYR A 87 19.36 -1.58 -4.23
C TYR A 87 19.52 -2.22 -5.60
N LYS A 88 18.59 -3.10 -6.02
CA LYS A 88 18.51 -3.89 -7.27
C LYS A 88 19.39 -5.12 -7.31
N ASP A 89 20.49 -5.14 -6.59
CA ASP A 89 21.35 -6.29 -6.38
C ASP A 89 21.08 -6.89 -4.99
N THR A 90 21.62 -8.05 -4.70
CA THR A 90 21.51 -8.69 -3.39
C THR A 90 22.11 -7.78 -2.32
N VAL A 91 21.32 -7.52 -1.26
CA VAL A 91 21.79 -6.84 -0.05
C VAL A 91 22.10 -7.93 0.97
N PRO A 92 23.33 -7.95 1.53
CA PRO A 92 23.68 -8.95 2.55
C PRO A 92 22.73 -8.93 3.74
N PRO A 93 22.32 -10.10 4.29
CA PRO A 93 21.39 -10.17 5.42
C PRO A 93 21.84 -9.35 6.63
N GLU A 94 23.14 -9.32 6.93
CA GLU A 94 23.74 -8.53 7.99
C GLU A 94 23.52 -7.02 7.82
N ASN A 95 23.52 -6.52 6.60
CA ASN A 95 23.21 -5.12 6.34
C ASN A 95 21.72 -4.82 6.56
N ILE A 96 20.82 -5.74 6.19
CA ILE A 96 19.38 -5.56 6.41
C ILE A 96 19.07 -5.62 7.91
N LEU A 97 19.71 -6.54 8.65
CA LEU A 97 19.60 -6.57 10.11
C LEU A 97 20.12 -5.29 10.75
N SER A 98 21.23 -4.75 10.26
CA SER A 98 21.79 -3.46 10.71
C SER A 98 20.84 -2.30 10.45
N GLN A 99 20.13 -2.27 9.31
CA GLN A 99 19.08 -1.28 9.01
C GLN A 99 17.96 -1.31 10.05
N PHE A 100 17.48 -2.52 10.36
CA PHE A 100 16.42 -2.71 11.35
C PHE A 100 16.88 -2.23 12.74
N ASN A 101 18.05 -2.68 13.18
CA ASN A 101 18.61 -2.29 14.46
C ASN A 101 18.88 -0.78 14.55
N PHE A 102 19.38 -0.16 13.48
CA PHE A 102 19.57 1.29 13.42
C PHE A 102 18.26 2.06 13.64
N ALA A 103 17.18 1.65 12.99
CA ALA A 103 15.86 2.27 13.17
C ALA A 103 15.32 2.05 14.58
N LEU A 104 15.45 0.83 15.10
CA LEU A 104 14.98 0.45 16.43
C LEU A 104 15.72 1.23 17.53
N GLU A 105 17.05 1.25 17.50
CA GLU A 105 17.87 1.98 18.48
C GLU A 105 17.58 3.50 18.44
N SER A 106 17.38 4.05 17.23
CA SER A 106 17.02 5.47 17.07
C SER A 106 15.68 5.84 17.72
N LYS A 107 14.79 4.85 17.94
CA LYS A 107 13.42 5.03 18.46
C LYS A 107 13.17 4.30 19.77
N ARG A 108 14.13 3.54 20.28
CA ARG A 108 13.99 2.70 21.48
C ARG A 108 13.50 3.51 22.67
N HIS A 109 14.16 4.61 22.99
CA HIS A 109 13.80 5.47 24.13
C HIS A 109 12.36 6.00 24.00
N GLU A 110 11.94 6.43 22.78
CA GLU A 110 10.58 6.90 22.52
C GLU A 110 9.55 5.76 22.75
N ILE A 111 9.82 4.56 22.24
CA ILE A 111 8.92 3.41 22.33
C ILE A 111 8.78 2.94 23.79
N GLU A 112 9.88 2.83 24.53
CA GLU A 112 9.89 2.29 25.89
C GLU A 112 9.20 3.21 26.90
N HIS A 113 9.31 4.54 26.74
CA HIS A 113 8.77 5.53 27.67
C HIS A 113 7.39 6.09 27.24
N ASP A 114 6.86 5.68 26.08
CA ASP A 114 5.52 6.07 25.63
C ASP A 114 4.43 5.27 26.35
N ASN A 115 3.29 5.91 26.59
CA ASN A 115 2.11 5.26 27.15
C ASN A 115 1.31 4.47 26.09
N ASN A 116 1.53 4.72 24.80
CA ASN A 116 0.80 4.05 23.72
C ASN A 116 1.35 2.65 23.43
N ASN A 117 0.50 1.79 22.88
CA ASN A 117 0.91 0.58 22.20
C ASN A 117 1.27 0.89 20.75
N TYR A 118 2.05 -0.01 20.14
CA TYR A 118 2.60 0.18 18.81
C TYR A 118 2.21 -0.94 17.85
N ILE A 119 1.99 -0.55 16.59
CA ILE A 119 2.03 -1.43 15.44
C ILE A 119 3.37 -1.23 14.72
N LEU A 120 4.15 -2.30 14.59
CA LEU A 120 5.38 -2.29 13.80
C LEU A 120 5.06 -2.66 12.36
N LYS A 121 5.41 -1.78 11.42
CA LYS A 121 5.26 -2.01 9.98
C LYS A 121 6.63 -2.13 9.33
N ILE A 122 6.92 -3.29 8.75
CA ILE A 122 8.17 -3.55 8.04
C ILE A 122 7.86 -3.61 6.55
N PHE A 123 8.36 -2.64 5.82
CA PHE A 123 8.19 -2.52 4.39
C PHE A 123 9.52 -2.69 3.67
N ASN A 124 9.47 -3.23 2.48
CA ASN A 124 10.56 -3.28 1.54
C ASN A 124 9.99 -3.01 0.14
N SER A 125 10.83 -2.75 -0.84
CA SER A 125 10.35 -2.47 -2.20
C SER A 125 9.86 -3.71 -2.97
N GLY A 126 9.68 -4.84 -2.28
CA GLY A 126 9.30 -6.14 -2.83
C GLY A 126 8.40 -6.94 -1.90
N SER A 127 8.88 -8.08 -1.42
CA SER A 127 8.12 -8.99 -0.58
C SER A 127 8.94 -9.50 0.60
N PHE A 128 8.39 -9.37 1.80
CA PHE A 128 9.04 -9.82 3.03
C PHE A 128 9.31 -11.34 3.02
N PHE A 129 8.47 -12.10 2.34
CA PHE A 129 8.62 -13.55 2.22
C PHE A 129 9.39 -14.01 0.96
N ASP A 130 9.92 -13.09 0.14
CA ASP A 130 10.84 -13.48 -0.93
C ASP A 130 12.22 -13.76 -0.34
N GLU A 131 12.66 -15.02 -0.40
CA GLU A 131 13.96 -15.48 0.12
C GLU A 131 15.16 -14.74 -0.49
N ARG A 132 14.98 -14.13 -1.67
CA ARG A 132 16.03 -13.33 -2.33
C ARG A 132 16.15 -11.92 -1.75
N GLU A 133 15.14 -11.48 -0.99
CA GLU A 133 15.13 -10.18 -0.31
C GLU A 133 15.43 -10.34 1.18
N ILE A 134 14.68 -11.23 1.85
CA ILE A 134 14.77 -11.49 3.30
C ILE A 134 14.73 -12.98 3.51
N ASP A 135 15.90 -13.60 3.71
CA ASP A 135 16.01 -15.04 3.90
C ASP A 135 15.45 -15.50 5.26
N LYS A 136 15.28 -16.82 5.41
CA LYS A 136 14.71 -17.42 6.61
C LYS A 136 15.45 -17.03 7.89
N ASN A 137 16.81 -17.05 7.87
CA ASN A 137 17.59 -16.80 9.08
C ASN A 137 17.45 -15.33 9.51
N LEU A 138 17.43 -14.42 8.55
CA LEU A 138 17.18 -13.01 8.81
C LEU A 138 15.77 -12.78 9.35
N ARG A 139 14.73 -13.41 8.76
CA ARG A 139 13.35 -13.32 9.28
C ARG A 139 13.28 -13.78 10.74
N THR A 140 13.86 -14.94 11.04
CA THR A 140 13.91 -15.46 12.41
C THR A 140 14.59 -14.49 13.38
N SER A 141 15.70 -13.89 12.96
CA SER A 141 16.39 -12.87 13.78
C SER A 141 15.52 -11.63 14.03
N LEU A 142 14.84 -11.13 12.99
CA LEU A 142 13.91 -10.00 13.13
C LEU A 142 12.74 -10.35 14.06
N TYR A 143 12.13 -11.52 13.91
CA TYR A 143 11.02 -11.95 14.77
C TYR A 143 11.43 -12.04 16.24
N ASN A 144 12.60 -12.61 16.54
CA ASN A 144 13.09 -12.72 17.92
C ASN A 144 13.27 -11.32 18.54
N ILE A 145 13.90 -10.38 17.84
CA ILE A 145 14.05 -9.00 18.33
C ILE A 145 12.69 -8.34 18.58
N ILE A 146 11.73 -8.52 17.65
CA ILE A 146 10.38 -7.94 17.77
C ILE A 146 9.61 -8.55 18.95
N ALA A 147 9.74 -9.86 19.16
CA ALA A 147 9.07 -10.57 20.24
C ALA A 147 9.43 -9.99 21.62
N ASP A 148 10.68 -9.55 21.79
CA ASP A 148 11.20 -9.00 23.05
C ASP A 148 10.78 -7.54 23.33
N ILE A 149 9.97 -6.91 22.44
CA ILE A 149 9.51 -5.53 22.64
C ILE A 149 8.03 -5.53 23.09
N PRO A 150 7.74 -5.35 24.39
CA PRO A 150 6.38 -5.51 24.93
C PRO A 150 5.39 -4.47 24.40
N LYS A 151 5.85 -3.29 24.02
CA LYS A 151 5.03 -2.19 23.49
C LYS A 151 4.54 -2.44 22.06
N ILE A 152 5.22 -3.28 21.28
CA ILE A 152 4.76 -3.70 19.96
C ILE A 152 3.68 -4.77 20.16
N LYS A 153 2.44 -4.44 19.83
CA LYS A 153 1.27 -5.33 19.91
C LYS A 153 0.89 -5.95 18.58
N GLU A 154 1.17 -5.23 17.50
CA GLU A 154 0.85 -5.64 16.15
C GLU A 154 2.08 -5.60 15.26
N VAL A 155 2.19 -6.55 14.33
CA VAL A 155 3.26 -6.62 13.34
C VAL A 155 2.65 -6.75 11.95
N VAL A 156 3.03 -5.85 11.04
CA VAL A 156 2.60 -5.88 9.65
C VAL A 156 3.83 -6.02 8.75
N VAL A 157 3.80 -7.01 7.87
CA VAL A 157 4.76 -7.18 6.79
C VAL A 157 4.04 -7.20 5.45
N GLU A 158 4.70 -6.78 4.37
CA GLU A 158 4.11 -6.81 3.02
C GLU A 158 4.64 -7.98 2.21
N SER A 159 3.76 -8.68 1.52
CA SER A 159 4.16 -9.73 0.59
C SER A 159 3.21 -9.83 -0.60
N ARG A 160 3.76 -10.26 -1.73
CA ARG A 160 2.97 -10.79 -2.83
C ARG A 160 2.50 -12.20 -2.47
N ILE A 161 1.34 -12.59 -3.00
CA ILE A 161 0.67 -13.85 -2.64
C ILE A 161 1.51 -15.09 -2.96
N GLU A 162 2.30 -15.08 -4.04
CA GLU A 162 3.11 -16.20 -4.47
C GLU A 162 4.24 -16.59 -3.50
N TYR A 163 4.55 -15.74 -2.52
CA TYR A 163 5.55 -16.00 -1.50
C TYR A 163 4.96 -16.39 -0.14
N ILE A 164 3.62 -16.38 -0.02
CA ILE A 164 2.93 -16.77 1.21
C ILE A 164 2.73 -18.29 1.19
N ASP A 165 3.30 -18.98 2.16
CA ASP A 165 3.15 -20.44 2.31
C ASP A 165 3.01 -20.84 3.79
N ARG A 166 2.57 -22.08 4.01
CA ARG A 166 2.33 -22.66 5.36
C ARG A 166 3.54 -22.54 6.28
N LYS A 167 4.75 -22.81 5.77
CA LYS A 167 5.97 -22.81 6.58
C LYS A 167 6.32 -21.42 7.09
N LYS A 168 6.15 -20.39 6.27
CA LYS A 168 6.42 -19.00 6.65
C LYS A 168 5.39 -18.46 7.64
N LEU A 169 4.12 -18.84 7.48
CA LEU A 169 3.07 -18.46 8.43
C LEU A 169 3.31 -19.12 9.81
N GLU A 170 3.63 -20.40 9.82
CA GLU A 170 3.96 -21.14 11.05
C GLU A 170 5.21 -20.58 11.74
N GLU A 171 6.29 -20.29 10.96
CA GLU A 171 7.50 -19.63 11.45
C GLU A 171 7.15 -18.31 12.15
N MET A 172 6.35 -17.46 11.49
CA MET A 172 5.97 -16.15 12.01
C MET A 172 5.14 -16.25 13.29
N LYS A 173 4.14 -17.14 13.33
CA LYS A 173 3.33 -17.39 14.52
C LYS A 173 4.15 -17.94 15.69
N THR A 174 5.07 -18.87 15.42
CA THR A 174 5.92 -19.48 16.45
C THR A 174 6.81 -18.45 17.14
N HIS A 175 7.39 -17.52 16.40
CA HIS A 175 8.34 -16.54 16.95
C HIS A 175 7.65 -15.32 17.55
N LEU A 176 6.57 -14.81 16.92
CA LEU A 176 5.91 -13.58 17.36
C LEU A 176 4.86 -13.79 18.46
N LYS A 177 4.50 -15.07 18.74
CA LYS A 177 3.66 -15.49 19.89
C LYS A 177 2.38 -14.64 20.05
N ASP A 178 2.36 -13.78 21.10
CA ASP A 178 1.19 -13.02 21.52
C ASP A 178 0.91 -11.76 20.69
N LYS A 179 1.72 -11.48 19.69
CA LYS A 179 1.51 -10.31 18.84
C LYS A 179 0.46 -10.61 17.79
N TYR A 180 -0.41 -9.64 17.53
CA TYR A 180 -1.27 -9.71 16.34
C TYR A 180 -0.43 -9.55 15.08
N ILE A 181 -0.57 -10.48 14.16
CA ILE A 181 0.20 -10.53 12.93
C ILE A 181 -0.73 -10.26 11.76
N GLU A 182 -0.32 -9.39 10.85
CA GLU A 182 -1.07 -9.07 9.65
C GLU A 182 -0.16 -9.02 8.41
N ILE A 183 -0.57 -9.66 7.34
CA ILE A 183 0.15 -9.59 6.06
C ILE A 183 -0.55 -8.61 5.13
N GLY A 184 0.19 -7.59 4.73
CA GLY A 184 -0.24 -6.63 3.72
C GLY A 184 -0.11 -7.20 2.31
N ILE A 185 -1.22 -7.34 1.62
CA ILE A 185 -1.28 -7.89 0.27
C ILE A 185 -1.82 -6.82 -0.70
N GLY A 186 -1.03 -6.49 -1.70
CA GLY A 186 -1.45 -5.57 -2.76
C GLY A 186 -2.45 -6.24 -3.71
N LEU A 187 -3.73 -6.18 -3.38
CA LEU A 187 -4.82 -6.63 -4.27
C LEU A 187 -5.15 -5.60 -5.34
N GLU A 188 -5.11 -4.33 -4.98
CA GLU A 188 -5.39 -3.12 -5.77
C GLU A 188 -6.89 -2.94 -6.12
N THR A 189 -7.57 -3.97 -6.59
CA THR A 189 -9.01 -4.05 -6.87
C THR A 189 -9.46 -5.50 -6.95
N VAL A 190 -10.72 -5.80 -6.67
CA VAL A 190 -11.29 -7.15 -6.89
C VAL A 190 -11.57 -7.45 -8.37
N ASN A 191 -11.55 -6.43 -9.22
CA ASN A 191 -11.79 -6.57 -10.66
C ASN A 191 -10.52 -7.08 -11.37
N ASP A 192 -10.53 -8.33 -11.81
CA ASP A 192 -9.41 -8.99 -12.50
C ASP A 192 -8.97 -8.26 -13.77
N TYR A 193 -9.93 -7.69 -14.51
CA TYR A 193 -9.62 -6.96 -15.73
C TYR A 193 -8.83 -5.69 -15.44
N ILE A 194 -9.30 -4.85 -14.51
CA ILE A 194 -8.62 -3.62 -14.10
C ILE A 194 -7.26 -3.97 -13.49
N ARG A 195 -7.21 -4.96 -12.60
CA ARG A 195 -5.97 -5.36 -11.93
C ARG A 195 -4.89 -5.80 -12.91
N ASN A 196 -5.24 -6.57 -13.94
CA ASN A 196 -4.25 -7.15 -14.83
C ASN A 196 -4.04 -6.34 -16.13
N ASN A 197 -5.07 -5.63 -16.63
CA ASN A 197 -4.95 -4.88 -17.89
C ASN A 197 -4.67 -3.38 -17.69
N TYR A 198 -4.91 -2.81 -16.50
CA TYR A 198 -4.59 -1.41 -16.21
C TYR A 198 -3.41 -1.30 -15.26
N ILE A 199 -3.33 -2.17 -14.26
CA ILE A 199 -2.31 -2.13 -13.21
C ILE A 199 -1.13 -3.05 -13.52
N ASN A 200 -1.32 -4.14 -14.29
CA ASN A 200 -0.31 -5.18 -14.55
C ASN A 200 0.19 -5.84 -13.26
N LYS A 201 -0.76 -6.29 -12.43
CA LYS A 201 -0.43 -6.91 -11.12
C LYS A 201 0.01 -8.36 -11.22
N GLY A 202 -0.51 -9.11 -12.19
CA GLY A 202 -0.17 -10.50 -12.46
C GLY A 202 -0.70 -11.51 -11.43
N ILE A 203 -1.83 -11.21 -10.80
CA ILE A 203 -2.55 -12.12 -9.89
C ILE A 203 -4.04 -12.07 -10.18
N SER A 204 -4.79 -13.14 -9.87
CA SER A 204 -6.25 -13.18 -9.91
C SER A 204 -6.86 -12.91 -8.54
N PHE A 205 -8.15 -12.56 -8.51
CA PHE A 205 -8.89 -12.42 -7.25
C PHE A 205 -9.03 -13.78 -6.54
N LYS A 206 -9.14 -14.86 -7.31
CA LYS A 206 -9.18 -16.21 -6.76
C LYS A 206 -7.90 -16.58 -6.00
N GLU A 207 -6.73 -16.29 -6.57
CA GLU A 207 -5.45 -16.51 -5.88
C GLU A 207 -5.33 -15.67 -4.60
N PHE A 208 -5.87 -14.44 -4.60
CA PHE A 208 -5.96 -13.64 -3.37
C PHE A 208 -6.86 -14.29 -2.32
N GLN A 209 -8.02 -14.82 -2.70
CA GLN A 209 -8.92 -15.54 -1.80
C GLN A 209 -8.25 -16.78 -1.20
N GLU A 210 -7.52 -17.56 -2.02
CA GLU A 210 -6.77 -18.72 -1.57
C GLU A 210 -5.68 -18.33 -0.54
N ALA A 211 -4.96 -17.24 -0.79
CA ALA A 211 -3.97 -16.72 0.16
C ALA A 211 -4.63 -16.19 1.46
N PHE A 212 -5.79 -15.56 1.38
CA PHE A 212 -6.56 -15.12 2.54
C PHE A 212 -7.02 -16.29 3.40
N GLU A 213 -7.61 -17.34 2.80
CA GLU A 213 -8.03 -18.52 3.54
C GLU A 213 -6.84 -19.25 4.19
N LEU A 214 -5.71 -19.30 3.50
CA LEU A 214 -4.48 -19.84 4.08
C LEU A 214 -4.01 -19.03 5.29
N CYS A 215 -3.99 -17.71 5.23
CA CYS A 215 -3.64 -16.86 6.37
C CYS A 215 -4.61 -17.07 7.55
N LYS A 216 -5.90 -17.16 7.27
CA LYS A 216 -6.94 -17.38 8.26
C LYS A 216 -6.80 -18.74 8.96
N GLU A 217 -6.41 -19.80 8.25
CA GLU A 217 -6.12 -21.14 8.82
C GLU A 217 -5.01 -21.06 9.88
N TYR A 218 -4.07 -20.14 9.75
CA TYR A 218 -2.97 -19.90 10.69
C TYR A 218 -3.23 -18.75 11.67
N GLU A 219 -4.45 -18.22 11.73
CA GLU A 219 -4.81 -17.06 12.57
C GLU A 219 -3.90 -15.84 12.32
N VAL A 220 -3.52 -15.63 11.07
CA VAL A 220 -2.79 -14.45 10.60
C VAL A 220 -3.75 -13.54 9.87
N GLY A 221 -3.82 -12.29 10.29
CA GLY A 221 -4.67 -11.28 9.65
C GLY A 221 -4.18 -10.93 8.24
N VAL A 222 -5.09 -10.47 7.41
CA VAL A 222 -4.77 -9.95 6.08
C VAL A 222 -5.22 -8.50 5.97
N LYS A 223 -4.29 -7.64 5.55
CA LYS A 223 -4.53 -6.27 5.14
C LYS A 223 -4.55 -6.19 3.61
N ALA A 224 -5.72 -6.00 3.03
CA ALA A 224 -5.82 -5.78 1.59
C ALA A 224 -5.49 -4.34 1.24
N TYR A 225 -4.50 -4.11 0.39
CA TYR A 225 -4.27 -2.81 -0.21
C TYR A 225 -5.12 -2.64 -1.46
N LEU A 226 -5.92 -1.59 -1.51
CA LEU A 226 -6.71 -1.16 -2.66
C LEU A 226 -6.14 0.13 -3.23
N LEU A 227 -6.05 0.20 -4.55
CA LEU A 227 -5.60 1.40 -5.27
C LEU A 227 -6.81 2.25 -5.67
N PHE A 228 -6.96 3.42 -5.08
CA PHE A 228 -8.03 4.34 -5.48
C PHE A 228 -7.64 5.11 -6.75
N LYS A 229 -8.44 4.97 -7.78
CA LYS A 229 -8.28 5.54 -9.11
C LYS A 229 -7.05 5.01 -9.87
N PRO A 230 -7.04 3.70 -10.23
CA PRO A 230 -6.06 3.15 -11.18
C PRO A 230 -5.95 3.97 -12.47
N PRO A 231 -4.83 3.86 -13.23
CA PRO A 231 -4.76 4.49 -14.54
C PRO A 231 -5.93 4.04 -15.42
N PHE A 232 -6.34 4.91 -16.34
CA PHE A 232 -7.45 4.72 -17.30
C PHE A 232 -8.86 4.79 -16.70
N LEU A 233 -9.04 4.89 -15.38
CA LEU A 233 -10.34 5.18 -14.78
C LEU A 233 -10.55 6.70 -14.59
N ASN A 234 -11.76 7.16 -14.91
CA ASN A 234 -12.25 8.48 -14.50
C ASN A 234 -12.68 8.45 -13.02
N GLU A 235 -13.21 9.55 -12.48
CA GLU A 235 -13.60 9.62 -11.07
C GLU A 235 -14.78 8.69 -10.75
N THR A 236 -15.78 8.61 -11.63
CA THR A 236 -16.97 7.76 -11.47
C THR A 236 -16.56 6.27 -11.45
N GLY A 237 -15.82 5.83 -12.46
CA GLY A 237 -15.35 4.45 -12.51
C GLY A 237 -14.42 4.08 -11.35
N ALA A 238 -13.63 5.05 -10.83
CA ALA A 238 -12.80 4.83 -9.65
C ALA A 238 -13.63 4.68 -8.37
N ILE A 239 -14.71 5.46 -8.21
CA ILE A 239 -15.64 5.34 -7.09
C ILE A 239 -16.34 3.97 -7.14
N GLU A 240 -16.86 3.58 -8.30
CA GLU A 240 -17.57 2.31 -8.48
C GLU A 240 -16.66 1.10 -8.21
N ASP A 241 -15.48 1.06 -8.82
CA ASP A 241 -14.51 -0.03 -8.67
C ASP A 241 -14.07 -0.20 -7.21
N CYS A 242 -13.69 0.90 -6.56
CA CYS A 242 -13.22 0.85 -5.18
C CYS A 242 -14.37 0.54 -4.19
N THR A 243 -15.57 1.11 -4.39
CA THR A 243 -16.75 0.79 -3.58
C THR A 243 -17.08 -0.70 -3.65
N ASN A 244 -17.11 -1.26 -4.86
CA ASN A 244 -17.32 -2.70 -5.05
C ASN A 244 -16.22 -3.53 -4.38
N SER A 245 -14.97 -3.11 -4.51
CA SER A 245 -13.84 -3.80 -3.90
C SER A 245 -13.92 -3.80 -2.37
N ILE A 246 -14.23 -2.67 -1.74
CA ILE A 246 -14.40 -2.56 -0.29
C ILE A 246 -15.54 -3.46 0.18
N ARG A 247 -16.73 -3.38 -0.46
CA ARG A 247 -17.89 -4.20 -0.09
C ARG A 247 -17.62 -5.70 -0.22
N THR A 248 -16.95 -6.11 -1.30
CA THR A 248 -16.58 -7.51 -1.52
C THR A 248 -15.65 -8.01 -0.40
N LEU A 249 -14.64 -7.23 -0.02
CA LEU A 249 -13.70 -7.60 1.02
C LEU A 249 -14.34 -7.62 2.42
N ILE A 250 -15.23 -6.67 2.74
CA ILE A 250 -16.01 -6.68 3.99
C ILE A 250 -16.84 -7.96 4.08
N ASN A 251 -17.58 -8.29 3.01
CA ASN A 251 -18.40 -9.50 2.97
C ASN A 251 -17.57 -10.80 3.07
N MET A 252 -16.31 -10.75 2.68
CA MET A 252 -15.36 -11.86 2.79
C MET A 252 -14.81 -12.02 4.22
N GLY A 253 -14.99 -11.02 5.09
CA GLY A 253 -14.53 -11.02 6.47
C GLY A 253 -13.04 -10.71 6.63
N ILE A 254 -12.50 -9.83 5.77
CA ILE A 254 -11.10 -9.41 5.85
C ILE A 254 -10.82 -8.58 7.11
N ASN A 255 -9.61 -8.67 7.66
CA ASN A 255 -9.25 -7.98 8.91
C ASN A 255 -9.06 -6.46 8.71
N SER A 256 -8.36 -6.08 7.64
CA SER A 256 -8.08 -4.67 7.34
C SER A 256 -8.13 -4.38 5.85
N ILE A 257 -8.63 -3.20 5.50
CA ILE A 257 -8.59 -2.66 4.15
C ILE A 257 -7.86 -1.32 4.19
N SER A 258 -6.77 -1.20 3.43
CA SER A 258 -6.04 0.07 3.27
C SER A 258 -6.27 0.63 1.88
N ILE A 259 -7.00 1.73 1.78
CA ILE A 259 -7.27 2.41 0.53
C ILE A 259 -6.11 3.37 0.24
N ASN A 260 -5.43 3.18 -0.89
CA ASN A 260 -4.29 3.97 -1.31
C ASN A 260 -4.66 4.83 -2.53
N PRO A 261 -5.04 6.10 -2.34
CA PRO A 261 -5.19 7.02 -3.46
C PRO A 261 -3.88 7.13 -4.22
N ILE A 262 -3.96 6.98 -5.54
CA ILE A 262 -2.75 6.93 -6.35
C ILE A 262 -1.88 8.17 -6.13
N ASN A 263 -0.61 7.95 -5.82
CA ASN A 263 0.44 8.94 -5.83
C ASN A 263 1.32 8.69 -7.06
N ILE A 264 1.56 9.73 -7.87
CA ILE A 264 2.32 9.63 -9.12
C ILE A 264 3.78 9.37 -8.80
N GLN A 265 4.17 8.11 -8.86
CA GLN A 265 5.52 7.65 -8.60
C GLN A 265 6.42 7.88 -9.80
N ARG A 266 7.67 8.25 -9.54
CA ARG A 266 8.68 8.49 -10.58
C ARG A 266 8.94 7.23 -11.40
N GLY A 267 9.03 7.38 -12.74
CA GLY A 267 9.32 6.28 -13.67
C GLY A 267 8.17 5.30 -13.86
N SER A 268 6.97 5.59 -13.35
CA SER A 268 5.77 4.80 -13.58
C SER A 268 5.08 5.17 -14.90
N LEU A 269 4.19 4.29 -15.39
CA LEU A 269 3.30 4.63 -16.51
C LEU A 269 2.38 5.81 -16.17
N VAL A 270 1.94 5.87 -14.91
CA VAL A 270 1.06 6.96 -14.46
C VAL A 270 1.77 8.31 -14.52
N GLU A 271 3.06 8.37 -14.20
CA GLU A 271 3.85 9.60 -14.39
C GLU A 271 3.92 10.02 -15.88
N TYR A 272 4.12 9.06 -16.77
CA TYR A 272 4.10 9.33 -18.21
C TYR A 272 2.76 9.91 -18.67
N LEU A 273 1.63 9.32 -18.26
CA LEU A 273 0.29 9.83 -18.57
C LEU A 273 0.04 11.22 -17.96
N TRP A 274 0.53 11.46 -16.77
CA TRP A 274 0.40 12.75 -16.09
C TRP A 274 1.15 13.87 -16.80
N PHE A 275 2.38 13.64 -17.26
CA PHE A 275 3.13 14.61 -18.06
C PHE A 275 2.42 14.94 -19.37
N GLN A 276 1.68 13.98 -19.92
CA GLN A 276 0.86 14.19 -21.12
C GLN A 276 -0.52 14.80 -20.83
N LYS A 277 -0.80 15.18 -19.58
CA LYS A 277 -2.11 15.72 -19.13
C LYS A 277 -3.28 14.74 -19.33
N ARG A 278 -2.99 13.44 -19.46
CA ARG A 278 -3.97 12.35 -19.63
C ARG A 278 -4.36 11.68 -18.32
N TYR A 279 -3.73 12.04 -17.21
CA TYR A 279 -4.03 11.55 -15.87
C TYR A 279 -3.95 12.70 -14.85
N ARG A 280 -4.86 12.69 -13.89
CA ARG A 280 -4.89 13.52 -12.70
C ARG A 280 -5.05 12.61 -11.46
N PRO A 281 -4.31 12.83 -10.37
CA PRO A 281 -4.59 12.16 -9.10
C PRO A 281 -6.04 12.38 -8.65
N PRO A 282 -6.60 11.46 -7.83
CA PRO A 282 -7.99 11.53 -7.40
C PRO A 282 -8.31 12.81 -6.63
N TRP A 283 -9.58 13.16 -6.58
CA TRP A 283 -10.11 14.18 -5.70
C TRP A 283 -10.44 13.57 -4.32
N TYR A 284 -10.28 14.35 -3.25
CA TYR A 284 -10.80 13.95 -1.94
C TYR A 284 -12.32 13.72 -1.97
N TYR A 285 -13.04 14.56 -2.73
CA TYR A 285 -14.50 14.39 -2.90
C TYR A 285 -14.87 13.01 -3.45
N SER A 286 -14.11 12.51 -4.43
CA SER A 286 -14.34 11.16 -4.97
C SER A 286 -14.03 10.08 -3.94
N LEU A 287 -12.93 10.21 -3.19
CA LEU A 287 -12.58 9.27 -2.14
C LEU A 287 -13.65 9.24 -1.04
N PHE A 288 -14.11 10.40 -0.58
CA PHE A 288 -15.15 10.46 0.45
C PHE A 288 -16.49 9.92 -0.06
N THR A 289 -16.85 10.17 -1.32
CA THR A 289 -18.03 9.54 -1.94
C THR A 289 -17.89 8.02 -1.95
N CYS A 290 -16.74 7.50 -2.35
CA CYS A 290 -16.45 6.06 -2.31
C CYS A 290 -16.60 5.48 -0.90
N LEU A 291 -15.96 6.09 0.11
CA LEU A 291 -16.02 5.62 1.49
C LEU A 291 -17.44 5.67 2.07
N LYS A 292 -18.19 6.77 1.84
CA LYS A 292 -19.59 6.92 2.25
C LYS A 292 -20.52 5.86 1.63
N ASN A 293 -20.25 5.47 0.38
CA ASN A 293 -21.04 4.45 -0.32
C ASN A 293 -20.65 3.02 0.11
N ALA A 294 -19.38 2.82 0.47
CA ALA A 294 -18.83 1.50 0.70
C ALA A 294 -18.89 1.05 2.17
N VAL A 295 -18.79 1.96 3.12
CA VAL A 295 -18.59 1.63 4.54
C VAL A 295 -19.77 2.09 5.36
N LYS A 296 -20.35 1.18 6.16
CA LYS A 296 -21.32 1.48 7.19
C LYS A 296 -20.66 1.44 8.58
N GLN A 297 -21.28 2.06 9.58
CA GLN A 297 -20.72 2.05 10.93
C GLN A 297 -20.60 0.63 11.51
N GLU A 298 -21.56 -0.23 11.26
CA GLU A 298 -21.57 -1.63 11.68
C GLU A 298 -20.43 -2.45 11.10
N ASP A 299 -19.95 -2.12 9.89
CA ASP A 299 -18.82 -2.80 9.26
C ASP A 299 -17.53 -2.59 10.08
N LEU A 300 -17.37 -1.40 10.69
CA LEU A 300 -16.16 -0.98 11.41
C LEU A 300 -15.97 -1.70 12.77
N GLU A 301 -16.95 -2.46 13.21
CA GLU A 301 -16.82 -3.35 14.37
C GLU A 301 -15.95 -4.58 14.04
N ASN A 302 -15.91 -4.99 12.76
CA ASN A 302 -15.27 -6.23 12.34
C ASN A 302 -14.11 -6.02 11.34
N VAL A 303 -14.05 -4.87 10.67
CA VAL A 303 -13.01 -4.55 9.69
C VAL A 303 -12.40 -3.19 9.96
N ARG A 304 -11.07 -3.11 9.95
CA ARG A 304 -10.33 -1.86 10.08
C ARG A 304 -10.16 -1.21 8.72
N ILE A 305 -10.70 0.00 8.53
CA ILE A 305 -10.54 0.78 7.29
C ILE A 305 -9.44 1.81 7.48
N LEU A 306 -8.42 1.73 6.65
CA LEU A 306 -7.24 2.58 6.70
C LEU A 306 -7.07 3.36 5.40
N CYS A 307 -6.56 4.57 5.50
CA CYS A 307 -6.18 5.39 4.34
C CYS A 307 -5.15 6.44 4.78
N ASP A 308 -3.92 6.28 4.33
CA ASP A 308 -2.82 7.23 4.58
C ASP A 308 -2.17 7.64 3.25
N PRO A 309 -2.74 8.64 2.55
CA PRO A 309 -2.35 8.94 1.19
C PRO A 309 -0.99 9.65 1.10
N SER A 310 -0.02 8.98 0.51
CA SER A 310 1.28 9.57 0.20
C SER A 310 1.13 10.78 -0.72
N GLY A 311 1.89 11.86 -0.44
CA GLY A 311 1.89 13.07 -1.24
C GLY A 311 0.57 13.84 -1.27
N ALA A 312 -0.32 13.60 -0.30
CA ALA A 312 -1.60 14.29 -0.16
C ALA A 312 -1.45 15.82 -0.19
N GLY A 313 -2.35 16.49 -0.92
CA GLY A 313 -2.33 17.96 -1.08
C GLY A 313 -1.33 18.48 -2.11
N THR A 314 -0.55 17.60 -2.75
CA THR A 314 0.41 17.97 -3.80
C THR A 314 -0.15 17.68 -5.20
N LYS A 315 0.52 18.19 -6.24
CA LYS A 315 0.17 17.90 -7.64
C LYS A 315 0.28 16.41 -8.00
N ARG A 316 1.04 15.63 -7.23
CA ARG A 316 1.30 14.21 -7.48
C ARG A 316 0.39 13.27 -6.69
N GLY A 317 -0.16 13.71 -5.57
CA GLY A 317 -1.07 12.93 -4.72
C GLY A 317 -2.51 13.40 -4.80
N ILE A 318 -3.36 12.79 -3.99
CA ILE A 318 -4.76 13.17 -3.85
C ILE A 318 -4.88 14.65 -3.46
N HIS A 319 -5.73 15.40 -4.15
CA HIS A 319 -6.00 16.80 -3.83
C HIS A 319 -7.30 17.29 -4.46
N ASN A 320 -7.99 18.23 -3.81
CA ASN A 320 -9.10 18.95 -4.42
C ASN A 320 -8.57 20.13 -5.27
N CYS A 321 -7.72 20.94 -4.67
CA CYS A 321 -6.97 22.02 -5.32
C CYS A 321 -5.58 22.08 -4.68
N LEU A 322 -4.80 23.13 -4.96
CA LEU A 322 -3.47 23.29 -4.35
C LEU A 322 -3.44 24.29 -3.19
N LYS A 323 -4.61 24.72 -2.70
CA LYS A 323 -4.72 25.57 -1.51
C LYS A 323 -4.47 24.72 -0.27
N LYS A 324 -3.54 25.17 0.58
CA LYS A 324 -3.12 24.44 1.78
C LYS A 324 -4.31 24.18 2.73
N ASP A 325 -5.11 25.20 3.02
CA ASP A 325 -6.22 25.10 3.97
C ASP A 325 -7.29 24.11 3.49
N CYS A 326 -7.64 24.15 2.20
CA CYS A 326 -8.62 23.22 1.63
C CYS A 326 -8.14 21.76 1.73
N ASN A 327 -6.89 21.49 1.37
CA ASN A 327 -6.35 20.12 1.46
C ASN A 327 -6.08 19.70 2.91
N GLY A 328 -5.67 20.63 3.77
CA GLY A 328 -5.50 20.40 5.21
C GLY A 328 -6.80 19.97 5.87
N HIS A 329 -7.90 20.69 5.59
CA HIS A 329 -9.22 20.30 6.08
C HIS A 329 -9.63 18.89 5.65
N MET A 330 -9.50 18.56 4.36
CA MET A 330 -9.83 17.22 3.85
C MET A 330 -8.94 16.12 4.44
N LYS A 331 -7.65 16.42 4.63
CA LYS A 331 -6.72 15.49 5.27
C LYS A 331 -7.13 15.20 6.71
N ASN A 332 -7.48 16.22 7.48
CA ASN A 332 -7.90 16.07 8.88
C ASN A 332 -9.18 15.21 8.99
N ILE A 333 -10.16 15.40 8.10
CA ILE A 333 -11.36 14.56 8.06
C ILE A 333 -10.99 13.10 7.85
N LEU A 334 -10.13 12.83 6.86
CA LEU A 334 -9.71 11.47 6.55
C LEU A 334 -8.93 10.84 7.73
N GLU A 335 -8.04 11.60 8.35
CA GLU A 335 -7.27 11.17 9.52
C GLU A 335 -8.18 10.86 10.71
N ASN A 336 -9.16 11.73 11.00
CA ASN A 336 -10.15 11.49 12.06
C ASN A 336 -10.98 10.23 11.78
N PHE A 337 -11.47 10.06 10.56
CA PHE A 337 -12.18 8.83 10.15
C PHE A 337 -11.34 7.58 10.41
N VAL A 338 -10.08 7.59 9.98
CA VAL A 338 -9.18 6.44 10.14
C VAL A 338 -8.89 6.16 11.62
N LEU A 339 -8.60 7.19 12.42
CA LEU A 339 -8.27 7.01 13.83
C LEU A 339 -9.48 6.57 14.67
N ASN A 340 -10.62 7.21 14.45
CA ASN A 340 -11.83 6.99 15.25
C ASN A 340 -12.67 5.79 14.75
N GLN A 341 -12.49 5.35 13.49
CA GLN A 341 -13.34 4.37 12.81
C GLN A 341 -14.82 4.80 12.91
N ASP A 342 -15.09 6.06 12.57
CA ASP A 342 -16.41 6.67 12.64
C ASP A 342 -16.79 7.28 11.29
N VAL A 343 -17.80 6.69 10.63
CA VAL A 343 -18.26 7.16 9.31
C VAL A 343 -18.81 8.60 9.33
N ARG A 344 -19.25 9.11 10.49
CA ARG A 344 -19.77 10.48 10.64
C ARG A 344 -18.71 11.53 10.34
N GLU A 345 -17.45 11.23 10.58
CA GLU A 345 -16.33 12.12 10.26
C GLU A 345 -16.29 12.49 8.76
N LEU A 346 -16.65 11.56 7.88
CA LEU A 346 -16.64 11.79 6.43
C LEU A 346 -17.68 12.81 5.96
N TYR A 347 -18.70 13.11 6.76
CA TYR A 347 -19.75 14.05 6.40
C TYR A 347 -19.40 15.51 6.74
N ASN A 348 -18.26 15.75 7.37
CA ASN A 348 -17.75 17.09 7.68
C ASN A 348 -17.01 17.74 6.48
N ASP A 349 -17.26 17.27 5.24
CA ASP A 349 -16.51 17.65 4.03
C ASP A 349 -16.91 19.00 3.42
N GLU A 350 -17.66 19.81 4.14
CA GLU A 350 -18.00 21.15 3.71
C GLU A 350 -16.84 22.12 3.96
N PHE A 351 -16.38 22.73 2.90
CA PHE A 351 -15.34 23.76 2.94
C PHE A 351 -15.61 24.83 1.87
N ASN A 352 -15.53 26.09 2.23
CA ASN A 352 -15.77 27.19 1.30
C ASN A 352 -14.60 27.34 0.31
N CYS A 353 -14.66 26.56 -0.76
CA CYS A 353 -13.69 26.61 -1.85
C CYS A 353 -14.35 26.35 -3.21
N SER A 354 -14.01 27.17 -4.18
CA SER A 354 -14.50 27.04 -5.57
C SER A 354 -14.14 25.69 -6.24
N CYS A 355 -13.24 24.91 -5.66
CA CYS A 355 -12.86 23.61 -6.20
C CYS A 355 -14.02 22.58 -6.17
N LYS A 356 -15.00 22.72 -5.27
CA LYS A 356 -16.19 21.85 -5.23
C LYS A 356 -17.05 22.05 -6.51
N LEU A 357 -17.20 23.28 -6.97
CA LEU A 357 -17.87 23.58 -8.24
C LEU A 357 -17.10 23.00 -9.42
N LYS A 358 -15.77 23.16 -9.46
CA LYS A 358 -14.91 22.56 -10.51
C LYS A 358 -15.03 21.04 -10.54
N TYR A 359 -15.09 20.38 -9.38
CA TYR A 359 -15.29 18.95 -9.28
C TYR A 359 -16.64 18.53 -9.88
N LYS A 360 -17.73 19.19 -9.48
CA LYS A 360 -19.07 18.91 -10.01
C LYS A 360 -19.13 19.07 -11.53
N LEU A 361 -18.61 20.18 -12.05
CA LEU A 361 -18.62 20.46 -13.49
C LEU A 361 -17.79 19.42 -14.29
N LYS A 362 -16.64 19.00 -13.78
CA LYS A 362 -15.82 18.00 -14.47
C LYS A 362 -16.46 16.61 -14.50
N ASN A 363 -17.24 16.26 -13.46
CA ASN A 363 -17.85 14.93 -13.39
C ASN A 363 -19.26 14.89 -13.99
N ALA A 364 -19.89 16.03 -14.25
CA ALA A 364 -21.18 16.09 -14.93
C ALA A 364 -21.14 15.79 -16.43
N TYR A 365 -19.95 15.84 -17.04
CA TYR A 365 -19.75 15.71 -18.50
C TYR A 365 -18.80 14.55 -18.87
N LEU A 366 -18.49 13.66 -17.94
CA LEU A 366 -17.69 12.46 -18.17
C LEU A 366 -18.50 11.19 -17.89
#